data_98d9c02e34a0d81c22de46e767a331dc
#
_entry.id   98d9c02e34a0d81c22de46e767a331dc
#
_cell.length_a   1.000
_cell.length_b   1.000
_cell.length_c   1.000
_cell.angle_alpha   90.00
_cell.angle_beta   90.00
_cell.angle_gamma   90.00
#
_symmetry.space_group_name_H-M   'P 1'
#
loop_
_entity.id
_entity.type
_entity.pdbx_description
1 polymer ?
#
loop_
_entity_poly.entity_id
_entity_poly.type
_entity_poly.pdbx_seq_one_letter_code
_entity_poly.pdbx_strand_id
1 'polypeptide(L)'
;MKTNTAATQGLFTFVSSQSSEHRLSTYQGRFVCRYAYGRAMESLVQGEKGQDFVGVHMDGNSCNFVLCDGVGQSYQGDFAARFLGNTLLDWLGTTREWSSAAFTSFMQEITASASEQLKQLTPPGEVPTLLREVLEDKQRLGSQTMYICGRIELPTARKRQGRIWMAWQGDSRLRFWKNNAEISEYFHETMLTNERWSTLTGPVGGSPHVYQTRLEYGLPMRLQLYTDGLDDLDPIRELLPDEQIQILLDAPHTGGLEDDAAFLELQW
;
A
#
# COMPACT_ATOMS: atom_id res chain seq x y z
N MET A 1 -2.97 -28.28 -34.73
CA MET A 1 -2.08 -28.47 -33.59
C MET A 1 -2.44 -27.41 -32.56
N LYS A 2 -3.12 -27.78 -31.49
CA LYS A 2 -3.43 -26.87 -30.37
C LYS A 2 -2.29 -26.97 -29.38
N THR A 3 -1.46 -25.95 -29.34
CA THR A 3 -0.46 -25.79 -28.28
C THR A 3 -1.17 -25.38 -27.00
N ASN A 4 -1.42 -26.35 -26.14
CA ASN A 4 -1.87 -26.17 -24.76
C ASN A 4 -0.64 -25.70 -23.95
N THR A 5 -0.38 -24.42 -23.91
CA THR A 5 0.56 -23.83 -22.95
C THR A 5 -0.19 -23.75 -21.61
N ALA A 6 -0.05 -24.80 -20.78
CA ALA A 6 -0.36 -24.69 -19.37
C ALA A 6 0.57 -23.61 -18.79
N ALA A 7 0.02 -22.42 -18.58
CA ALA A 7 0.71 -21.37 -17.83
C ALA A 7 1.06 -21.96 -16.46
N THR A 8 2.33 -22.13 -16.20
CA THR A 8 2.86 -22.43 -14.87
C THR A 8 2.32 -21.34 -13.96
N GLN A 9 1.46 -21.69 -13.00
CA GLN A 9 0.92 -20.74 -12.00
C GLN A 9 2.12 -20.29 -11.14
N GLY A 10 2.80 -19.22 -11.57
CA GLY A 10 4.00 -18.73 -10.93
C GLY A 10 3.67 -17.92 -9.69
N LEU A 11 4.55 -18.01 -8.71
CA LEU A 11 4.67 -17.02 -7.64
C LEU A 11 5.06 -15.69 -8.27
N PHE A 12 4.37 -14.61 -7.91
CA PHE A 12 4.73 -13.25 -8.28
C PHE A 12 4.90 -12.42 -7.02
N THR A 13 5.96 -11.65 -6.95
CA THR A 13 6.25 -10.74 -5.85
C THR A 13 6.79 -9.44 -6.38
N PHE A 14 6.24 -8.34 -5.92
CA PHE A 14 6.81 -7.01 -6.08
C PHE A 14 6.76 -6.28 -4.74
N VAL A 15 7.85 -5.56 -4.42
CA VAL A 15 7.96 -4.68 -3.26
C VAL A 15 8.79 -3.47 -3.69
N SER A 16 8.27 -2.25 -3.47
CA SER A 16 9.00 -1.02 -3.77
C SER A 16 10.24 -0.88 -2.90
N SER A 17 11.33 -0.39 -3.48
CA SER A 17 12.59 -0.22 -2.76
C SER A 17 12.69 1.09 -1.97
N GLN A 18 11.79 2.03 -2.18
CA GLN A 18 11.84 3.42 -1.72
C GLN A 18 13.08 4.23 -2.17
N SER A 19 14.09 3.58 -2.68
CA SER A 19 15.35 4.21 -3.15
C SER A 19 15.39 4.42 -4.66
N SER A 20 14.44 3.87 -5.39
CA SER A 20 14.34 3.96 -6.85
C SER A 20 12.90 3.88 -7.32
N GLU A 21 12.61 4.62 -8.37
CA GLU A 21 11.32 4.60 -9.05
C GLU A 21 11.11 3.24 -9.72
N HIS A 22 9.86 2.85 -9.82
CA HIS A 22 9.42 1.70 -10.61
C HIS A 22 8.33 2.15 -11.59
N ARG A 23 8.66 2.17 -12.88
CA ARG A 23 7.69 2.51 -13.93
C ARG A 23 6.51 1.56 -13.90
N LEU A 24 5.35 2.04 -14.37
CA LEU A 24 4.16 1.21 -14.43
C LEU A 24 4.46 -0.11 -15.15
N SER A 25 4.21 -1.18 -14.45
CA SER A 25 4.44 -2.55 -14.92
C SER A 25 3.19 -3.38 -14.73
N THR A 26 2.99 -4.37 -15.59
CA THR A 26 1.81 -5.22 -15.56
C THR A 26 2.20 -6.68 -15.47
N TYR A 27 1.75 -7.36 -14.42
CA TYR A 27 1.77 -8.81 -14.31
C TYR A 27 0.43 -9.37 -14.79
N GLN A 28 0.49 -10.44 -15.60
CA GLN A 28 -0.70 -11.13 -16.11
C GLN A 28 -0.73 -12.59 -15.68
N GLY A 29 -1.76 -12.96 -14.93
CA GLY A 29 -2.02 -14.31 -14.46
C GLY A 29 -3.52 -14.51 -14.23
N ARG A 30 -3.89 -15.18 -13.17
CA ARG A 30 -5.30 -15.20 -12.71
C ARG A 30 -5.73 -13.84 -12.12
N PHE A 31 -4.77 -13.09 -11.65
CA PHE A 31 -4.88 -11.66 -11.41
C PHE A 31 -4.16 -10.93 -12.53
N VAL A 32 -4.73 -9.82 -12.98
CA VAL A 32 -3.98 -8.79 -13.68
C VAL A 32 -3.58 -7.77 -12.63
N CYS A 33 -2.29 -7.49 -12.49
CA CYS A 33 -1.78 -6.54 -11.52
C CYS A 33 -0.97 -5.46 -12.22
N ARG A 34 -1.40 -4.21 -12.07
CA ARG A 34 -0.63 -3.03 -12.48
C ARG A 34 -0.06 -2.40 -11.22
N TYR A 35 1.22 -2.05 -11.25
CA TYR A 35 1.91 -1.51 -10.08
C TYR A 35 3.01 -0.55 -10.50
N ALA A 36 3.21 0.49 -9.71
CA ALA A 36 4.24 1.51 -9.93
C ALA A 36 4.65 2.16 -8.61
N TYR A 37 5.80 2.81 -8.63
CA TYR A 37 6.31 3.59 -7.52
C TYR A 37 7.13 4.78 -8.04
N GLY A 38 6.85 5.98 -7.56
CA GLY A 38 7.58 7.20 -7.89
C GLY A 38 7.97 7.95 -6.62
N ARG A 39 9.10 8.67 -6.67
CA ARG A 39 9.52 9.58 -5.59
C ARG A 39 9.21 11.01 -5.96
N ALA A 40 8.87 11.82 -4.96
CA ALA A 40 8.79 13.26 -5.08
C ALA A 40 10.08 13.86 -5.67
N MET A 41 9.96 14.91 -6.46
CA MET A 41 11.11 15.61 -7.03
C MET A 41 12.06 16.11 -5.93
N GLU A 42 11.52 16.55 -4.79
CA GLU A 42 12.33 16.97 -3.65
C GLU A 42 13.19 15.83 -3.11
N SER A 43 12.62 14.65 -2.89
CA SER A 43 13.33 13.44 -2.44
C SER A 43 14.43 13.04 -3.43
N LEU A 44 14.15 13.15 -4.75
CA LEU A 44 15.13 12.89 -5.81
C LEU A 44 16.32 13.83 -5.77
N VAL A 45 16.07 15.14 -5.66
CA VAL A 45 17.12 16.16 -5.63
C VAL A 45 17.98 16.05 -4.38
N GLN A 46 17.39 15.70 -3.25
CA GLN A 46 18.09 15.53 -1.98
C GLN A 46 18.79 14.17 -1.85
N GLY A 47 18.53 13.23 -2.76
CA GLY A 47 19.04 11.87 -2.68
C GLY A 47 18.43 11.07 -1.54
N GLU A 48 17.24 11.47 -1.08
CA GLU A 48 16.49 10.82 -0.02
C GLU A 48 15.63 9.68 -0.56
N LYS A 49 15.18 8.82 0.35
CA LYS A 49 14.21 7.77 0.04
C LYS A 49 12.82 8.38 -0.03
N GLY A 50 11.99 7.84 -0.90
CA GLY A 50 10.56 8.13 -0.83
C GLY A 50 9.92 7.49 0.40
N GLN A 51 8.84 8.07 0.86
CA GLN A 51 8.16 7.69 2.09
C GLN A 51 7.05 6.65 1.87
N ASP A 52 6.59 6.49 0.63
CA ASP A 52 5.57 5.53 0.28
C ASP A 52 6.11 4.10 0.15
N PHE A 53 5.20 3.16 0.25
CA PHE A 53 5.49 1.75 0.05
C PHE A 53 4.34 1.07 -0.68
N VAL A 54 4.65 0.24 -1.66
CA VAL A 54 3.70 -0.66 -2.30
C VAL A 54 4.29 -2.06 -2.40
N GLY A 55 3.49 -3.06 -2.05
CA GLY A 55 3.91 -4.44 -2.12
C GLY A 55 2.78 -5.40 -2.46
N VAL A 56 3.10 -6.44 -3.20
CA VAL A 56 2.16 -7.49 -3.59
C VAL A 56 2.85 -8.85 -3.65
N HIS A 57 2.19 -9.84 -3.06
CA HIS A 57 2.58 -11.27 -3.17
C HIS A 57 1.41 -12.07 -3.72
N MET A 58 1.61 -12.78 -4.81
CA MET A 58 0.59 -13.64 -5.43
C MET A 58 1.05 -15.09 -5.50
N ASP A 59 0.14 -16.00 -5.21
CA ASP A 59 0.30 -17.44 -5.41
C ASP A 59 -0.92 -17.97 -6.18
N GLY A 60 -0.84 -18.14 -7.46
CA GLY A 60 -1.87 -18.71 -8.31
C GLY A 60 -3.33 -18.30 -8.02
N ASN A 61 -3.85 -18.49 -6.81
CA ASN A 61 -5.24 -18.22 -6.43
C ASN A 61 -5.40 -17.16 -5.34
N SER A 62 -4.33 -16.72 -4.72
CA SER A 62 -4.38 -15.66 -3.70
C SER A 62 -3.44 -14.51 -4.00
N CYS A 63 -3.82 -13.34 -3.53
CA CYS A 63 -3.06 -12.12 -3.64
C CYS A 63 -3.08 -11.41 -2.29
N ASN A 64 -1.90 -11.19 -1.71
CA ASN A 64 -1.69 -10.29 -0.58
C ASN A 64 -1.18 -8.97 -1.13
N PHE A 65 -1.71 -7.86 -0.65
CA PHE A 65 -1.31 -6.54 -1.10
C PHE A 65 -1.24 -5.55 0.04
N VAL A 66 -0.35 -4.60 -0.07
CA VAL A 66 -0.19 -3.50 0.87
C VAL A 66 0.21 -2.24 0.11
N LEU A 67 -0.37 -1.12 0.50
CA LEU A 67 0.05 0.22 0.12
C LEU A 67 0.17 1.01 1.43
N CYS A 68 1.29 1.70 1.62
CA CYS A 68 1.49 2.58 2.75
C CYS A 68 1.96 3.96 2.26
N ASP A 69 1.51 4.98 2.96
CA ASP A 69 1.85 6.38 2.76
C ASP A 69 2.52 6.88 4.05
N GLY A 70 3.79 7.26 3.95
CA GLY A 70 4.59 7.68 5.09
C GLY A 70 4.31 9.13 5.45
N VAL A 71 3.94 9.40 6.71
CA VAL A 71 3.63 10.77 7.16
C VAL A 71 4.90 11.63 7.19
N GLY A 72 5.04 12.56 6.25
CA GLY A 72 6.24 13.39 6.04
C GLY A 72 6.63 14.28 7.23
N GLN A 73 5.69 14.64 8.10
CA GLN A 73 5.98 15.38 9.33
C GLN A 73 6.45 14.47 10.49
N SER A 74 6.33 13.16 10.37
CA SER A 74 6.81 12.21 11.37
C SER A 74 8.33 12.00 11.28
N TYR A 75 8.91 11.31 12.27
CA TYR A 75 10.33 10.96 12.22
C TYR A 75 10.54 9.78 11.27
N GLN A 76 11.26 10.00 10.16
CA GLN A 76 11.54 8.97 9.15
C GLN A 76 10.26 8.21 8.70
N GLY A 77 9.35 8.91 8.02
CA GLY A 77 8.11 8.32 7.49
C GLY A 77 8.36 7.10 6.59
N ASP A 78 9.47 7.12 5.83
CA ASP A 78 9.93 5.97 5.03
C ASP A 78 10.09 4.68 5.85
N PHE A 79 10.56 4.80 7.11
CA PHE A 79 10.72 3.64 8.00
C PHE A 79 9.37 3.02 8.36
N ALA A 80 8.38 3.82 8.80
CA ALA A 80 7.08 3.29 9.19
C ALA A 80 6.37 2.59 8.02
N ALA A 81 6.37 3.23 6.84
CA ALA A 81 5.76 2.66 5.64
C ALA A 81 6.41 1.33 5.24
N ARG A 82 7.74 1.26 5.21
CA ARG A 82 8.48 0.03 4.89
C ARG A 82 8.31 -1.05 5.95
N PHE A 83 8.44 -0.69 7.24
CA PHE A 83 8.29 -1.65 8.33
C PHE A 83 6.90 -2.26 8.33
N LEU A 84 5.87 -1.40 8.32
CA LEU A 84 4.48 -1.84 8.35
C LEU A 84 4.13 -2.62 7.08
N GLY A 85 4.53 -2.12 5.90
CA GLY A 85 4.25 -2.75 4.62
C GLY A 85 4.77 -4.18 4.53
N ASN A 86 6.04 -4.43 4.87
CA ASN A 86 6.61 -5.77 4.87
C ASN A 86 5.93 -6.66 5.93
N THR A 87 5.74 -6.14 7.15
CA THR A 87 5.14 -6.89 8.25
C THR A 87 3.69 -7.31 7.94
N LEU A 88 2.92 -6.43 7.28
CA LEU A 88 1.56 -6.75 6.84
C LEU A 88 1.54 -7.78 5.70
N LEU A 89 2.45 -7.71 4.73
CA LEU A 89 2.55 -8.74 3.68
C LEU A 89 2.82 -10.12 4.28
N ASP A 90 3.72 -10.22 5.24
CA ASP A 90 4.05 -11.47 5.93
C ASP A 90 2.87 -11.97 6.77
N TRP A 91 2.21 -11.08 7.51
CA TRP A 91 1.03 -11.44 8.32
C TRP A 91 -0.11 -11.96 7.44
N LEU A 92 -0.43 -11.27 6.33
CA LEU A 92 -1.46 -11.70 5.38
C LEU A 92 -1.15 -13.05 4.74
N GLY A 93 0.14 -13.37 4.55
CA GLY A 93 0.58 -14.64 4.00
C GLY A 93 0.50 -15.81 4.98
N THR A 94 0.65 -15.56 6.27
CA THR A 94 0.82 -16.59 7.30
C THR A 94 -0.40 -16.77 8.19
N THR A 95 -1.17 -15.70 8.46
CA THR A 95 -2.36 -15.78 9.31
C THR A 95 -3.48 -16.60 8.69
N ARG A 96 -4.23 -17.29 9.55
CA ARG A 96 -5.45 -18.03 9.16
C ARG A 96 -6.72 -17.34 9.64
N GLU A 97 -6.59 -16.43 10.58
CA GLU A 97 -7.70 -15.69 11.17
C GLU A 97 -7.65 -14.22 10.74
N TRP A 98 -8.64 -13.77 9.97
CA TRP A 98 -8.77 -12.41 9.48
C TRP A 98 -10.01 -11.76 10.09
N SER A 99 -10.01 -11.64 11.39
CA SER A 99 -11.01 -10.87 12.12
C SER A 99 -10.48 -9.46 12.44
N SER A 100 -11.38 -8.51 12.61
CA SER A 100 -11.02 -7.15 13.06
C SER A 100 -10.27 -7.18 14.39
N ALA A 101 -10.69 -8.04 15.33
CA ALA A 101 -10.04 -8.17 16.63
C ALA A 101 -8.61 -8.70 16.52
N ALA A 102 -8.38 -9.77 15.74
CA ALA A 102 -7.05 -10.33 15.52
C ALA A 102 -6.13 -9.32 14.85
N PHE A 103 -6.63 -8.57 13.87
CA PHE A 103 -5.87 -7.53 13.19
C PHE A 103 -5.51 -6.37 14.11
N THR A 104 -6.46 -5.88 14.90
CA THR A 104 -6.19 -4.80 15.87
C THR A 104 -5.16 -5.21 16.91
N SER A 105 -5.24 -6.44 17.44
CA SER A 105 -4.25 -6.99 18.35
C SER A 105 -2.86 -7.08 17.71
N PHE A 106 -2.78 -7.57 16.47
CA PHE A 106 -1.54 -7.63 15.72
C PHE A 106 -0.93 -6.24 15.50
N MET A 107 -1.72 -5.25 15.08
CA MET A 107 -1.26 -3.87 14.88
C MET A 107 -0.71 -3.22 16.15
N GLN A 108 -1.22 -3.61 17.31
CA GLN A 108 -0.71 -3.18 18.60
C GLN A 108 0.58 -3.93 18.98
N GLU A 109 0.64 -5.24 18.73
CA GLU A 109 1.76 -6.09 19.09
C GLU A 109 3.06 -5.71 18.35
N ILE A 110 2.98 -5.41 17.06
CA ILE A 110 4.14 -5.05 16.24
C ILE A 110 4.77 -3.71 16.64
N THR A 111 4.07 -2.87 17.39
CA THR A 111 4.51 -1.53 17.80
C THR A 111 5.81 -1.58 18.60
N ALA A 112 5.95 -2.53 19.51
CA ALA A 112 7.16 -2.67 20.32
C ALA A 112 8.41 -2.97 19.48
N SER A 113 8.27 -3.87 18.49
CA SER A 113 9.35 -4.21 17.55
C SER A 113 9.72 -3.03 16.65
N ALA A 114 8.71 -2.30 16.16
CA ALA A 114 8.93 -1.10 15.34
C ALA A 114 9.69 -0.01 16.11
N SER A 115 9.26 0.28 17.35
CA SER A 115 9.92 1.22 18.24
C SER A 115 11.39 0.88 18.49
N GLU A 116 11.66 -0.39 18.72
CA GLU A 116 13.04 -0.84 18.96
C GLU A 116 13.91 -0.69 17.73
N GLN A 117 13.42 -1.07 16.56
CA GLN A 117 14.15 -0.90 15.30
C GLN A 117 14.35 0.58 14.95
N LEU A 118 13.35 1.44 15.19
CA LEU A 118 13.47 2.88 14.95
C LEU A 118 14.58 3.51 15.81
N LYS A 119 14.72 3.10 17.08
CA LYS A 119 15.79 3.58 17.97
C LYS A 119 17.20 3.21 17.48
N GLN A 120 17.33 2.11 16.74
CA GLN A 120 18.62 1.68 16.19
C GLN A 120 19.04 2.49 14.96
N LEU A 121 18.11 3.24 14.37
CA LEU A 121 18.44 4.14 13.28
C LEU A 121 19.17 5.36 13.84
N THR A 122 20.48 5.42 13.58
CA THR A 122 21.34 6.52 14.02
C THR A 122 20.95 7.78 13.25
N PRO A 123 20.71 8.93 13.93
CA PRO A 123 20.60 10.21 13.24
C PRO A 123 21.84 10.45 12.37
N PRO A 124 21.73 11.15 11.25
CA PRO A 124 22.90 11.52 10.46
C PRO A 124 23.90 12.24 11.36
N GLY A 125 25.22 12.01 11.16
CA GLY A 125 26.32 12.46 12.01
C GLY A 125 26.25 13.91 12.51
N GLU A 126 27.24 14.75 12.34
CA GLU A 126 27.26 16.12 12.90
C GLU A 126 26.09 16.99 12.42
N VAL A 127 24.99 17.00 13.18
CA VAL A 127 23.80 17.81 12.93
C VAL A 127 23.90 19.12 13.73
N PRO A 128 23.66 20.31 13.15
CA PRO A 128 23.56 21.57 13.89
C PRO A 128 22.58 21.46 15.07
N THR A 129 22.89 22.12 16.19
CA THR A 129 22.13 22.00 17.45
C THR A 129 20.63 22.22 17.26
N LEU A 130 20.23 23.25 16.49
CA LEU A 130 18.82 23.56 16.22
C LEU A 130 18.11 22.41 15.47
N LEU A 131 18.79 21.82 14.48
CA LEU A 131 18.23 20.71 13.72
C LEU A 131 18.14 19.44 14.59
N ARG A 132 19.08 19.27 15.52
CA ARG A 132 19.05 18.16 16.48
C ARG A 132 17.81 18.24 17.38
N GLU A 133 17.48 19.40 17.93
CA GLU A 133 16.29 19.61 18.74
C GLU A 133 15.01 19.26 17.97
N VAL A 134 14.90 19.70 16.72
CA VAL A 134 13.77 19.37 15.84
C VAL A 134 13.68 17.86 15.57
N LEU A 135 14.81 17.20 15.32
CA LEU A 135 14.85 15.75 15.11
C LEU A 135 14.48 14.96 16.37
N GLU A 136 14.93 15.41 17.54
CA GLU A 136 14.57 14.82 18.83
C GLU A 136 13.06 14.94 19.12
N ASP A 137 12.47 16.11 18.80
CA ASP A 137 11.03 16.31 18.95
C ASP A 137 10.23 15.41 17.97
N LYS A 138 10.66 15.33 16.73
CA LYS A 138 10.07 14.39 15.76
C LYS A 138 10.24 12.93 16.24
N GLN A 139 11.40 12.55 16.76
CA GLN A 139 11.65 11.20 17.26
C GLN A 139 10.74 10.84 18.44
N ARG A 140 10.37 11.81 19.28
CA ARG A 140 9.38 11.62 20.36
C ARG A 140 7.98 11.33 19.84
N LEU A 141 7.65 11.77 18.61
CA LEU A 141 6.37 11.46 17.96
C LEU A 141 6.39 10.11 17.24
N GLY A 142 7.58 9.56 17.04
CA GLY A 142 7.80 8.31 16.31
C GLY A 142 7.64 8.44 14.81
N SER A 143 7.84 7.35 14.11
CA SER A 143 7.55 7.20 12.69
C SER A 143 6.09 6.79 12.48
N GLN A 144 5.43 7.35 11.48
CA GLN A 144 3.99 7.15 11.24
C GLN A 144 3.71 6.89 9.76
N THR A 145 2.68 6.11 9.49
CA THR A 145 2.23 5.83 8.13
C THR A 145 0.72 5.55 8.08
N MET A 146 0.09 5.99 7.01
CA MET A 146 -1.23 5.53 6.60
C MET A 146 -1.08 4.24 5.81
N TYR A 147 -2.13 3.43 5.73
CA TYR A 147 -2.02 2.15 5.05
C TYR A 147 -3.36 1.59 4.57
N ILE A 148 -3.28 0.83 3.49
CA ILE A 148 -4.33 -0.07 3.01
C ILE A 148 -3.68 -1.43 2.79
N CYS A 149 -4.25 -2.49 3.35
CA CYS A 149 -3.75 -3.85 3.13
C CYS A 149 -4.89 -4.83 2.93
N GLY A 150 -4.61 -5.96 2.31
CA GLY A 150 -5.63 -6.98 2.15
C GLY A 150 -5.16 -8.26 1.51
N ARG A 151 -6.07 -9.23 1.53
CA ARG A 151 -5.90 -10.51 0.87
C ARG A 151 -7.13 -10.89 0.07
N ILE A 152 -6.90 -11.31 -1.15
CA ILE A 152 -7.91 -11.86 -2.05
C ILE A 152 -7.63 -13.36 -2.21
N GLU A 153 -8.64 -14.19 -2.02
CA GLU A 153 -8.62 -15.61 -2.38
C GLU A 153 -9.67 -15.86 -3.45
N LEU A 154 -9.24 -16.25 -4.64
CA LEU A 154 -10.15 -16.52 -5.74
C LEU A 154 -10.90 -17.84 -5.55
N PRO A 155 -12.14 -17.94 -6.06
CA PRO A 155 -12.83 -19.21 -6.15
C PRO A 155 -12.03 -20.22 -6.99
N THR A 156 -12.10 -21.48 -6.60
CA THR A 156 -11.50 -22.61 -7.36
C THR A 156 -12.56 -23.66 -7.64
N ALA A 157 -12.25 -24.60 -8.52
CA ALA A 157 -13.16 -25.72 -8.79
C ALA A 157 -13.54 -26.53 -7.53
N ARG A 158 -12.63 -26.57 -6.54
CA ARG A 158 -12.87 -27.27 -5.25
C ARG A 158 -13.53 -26.39 -4.21
N LYS A 159 -13.20 -25.07 -4.19
CA LYS A 159 -13.75 -24.06 -3.29
C LYS A 159 -14.48 -23.00 -4.12
N ARG A 160 -15.78 -23.17 -4.33
CA ARG A 160 -16.58 -22.32 -5.21
C ARG A 160 -16.71 -20.86 -4.75
N GLN A 161 -16.44 -20.58 -3.50
CA GLN A 161 -16.49 -19.23 -2.94
C GLN A 161 -15.08 -18.75 -2.63
N GLY A 162 -14.72 -17.62 -3.22
CA GLY A 162 -13.56 -16.85 -2.83
C GLY A 162 -13.91 -15.85 -1.71
N ARG A 163 -12.96 -15.07 -1.32
CA ARG A 163 -13.15 -13.98 -0.36
C ARG A 163 -12.16 -12.87 -0.58
N ILE A 164 -12.54 -11.66 -0.23
CA ILE A 164 -11.65 -10.52 -0.02
C ILE A 164 -11.76 -10.08 1.42
N TRP A 165 -10.64 -9.76 2.01
CA TRP A 165 -10.50 -9.08 3.29
C TRP A 165 -9.54 -7.92 3.12
N MET A 166 -9.91 -6.73 3.62
CA MET A 166 -9.09 -5.51 3.58
C MET A 166 -9.17 -4.81 4.91
N ALA A 167 -8.09 -4.10 5.26
CA ALA A 167 -8.05 -3.19 6.39
C ALA A 167 -7.25 -1.92 6.03
N TRP A 168 -7.61 -0.78 6.64
CA TRP A 168 -6.97 0.49 6.37
C TRP A 168 -7.08 1.46 7.54
N GLN A 169 -6.20 2.44 7.57
CA GLN A 169 -6.27 3.70 8.31
C GLN A 169 -5.56 4.78 7.50
N GLY A 170 -6.19 5.95 7.39
CA GLY A 170 -5.67 7.08 6.61
C GLY A 170 -6.54 7.42 5.41
N ASP A 171 -6.03 8.29 4.56
CA ASP A 171 -6.72 8.88 3.42
C ASP A 171 -6.15 8.49 2.06
N SER A 172 -5.24 7.51 2.01
CA SER A 172 -4.84 6.86 0.74
C SER A 172 -6.09 6.35 0.02
N ARG A 173 -6.10 6.41 -1.29
CA ARG A 173 -7.30 6.15 -2.09
C ARG A 173 -7.52 4.65 -2.27
N LEU A 174 -8.77 4.21 -1.99
CA LEU A 174 -9.26 2.87 -2.25
C LEU A 174 -10.48 2.96 -3.16
N ARG A 175 -10.35 2.44 -4.37
CA ARG A 175 -11.45 2.39 -5.34
C ARG A 175 -11.75 0.95 -5.72
N PHE A 176 -13.02 0.60 -5.75
CA PHE A 176 -13.47 -0.77 -5.93
C PHE A 176 -14.62 -0.86 -6.92
N TRP A 177 -14.51 -1.77 -7.86
CA TRP A 177 -15.55 -2.03 -8.88
C TRP A 177 -16.01 -3.46 -8.82
N LYS A 178 -17.30 -3.65 -8.96
CA LYS A 178 -17.96 -4.94 -9.14
C LYS A 178 -18.72 -4.91 -10.46
N ASN A 179 -18.41 -5.82 -11.36
CA ASN A 179 -19.05 -5.90 -12.69
C ASN A 179 -19.06 -4.54 -13.41
N ASN A 180 -17.90 -3.87 -13.44
CA ASN A 180 -17.68 -2.53 -14.01
C ASN A 180 -18.45 -1.36 -13.33
N ALA A 181 -19.26 -1.61 -12.32
CA ALA A 181 -19.86 -0.56 -11.50
C ALA A 181 -18.97 -0.22 -10.31
N GLU A 182 -18.62 1.04 -10.17
CA GLU A 182 -17.85 1.53 -9.02
C GLU A 182 -18.72 1.49 -7.76
N ILE A 183 -18.16 0.96 -6.65
CA ILE A 183 -18.80 0.87 -5.33
C ILE A 183 -17.95 1.52 -4.25
N SER A 184 -17.03 2.41 -4.64
CA SER A 184 -16.07 3.08 -3.76
C SER A 184 -16.72 3.97 -2.70
N GLU A 185 -17.94 4.50 -2.94
CA GLU A 185 -18.68 5.32 -1.97
C GLU A 185 -18.77 4.67 -0.59
N TYR A 186 -18.77 3.35 -0.55
CA TYR A 186 -18.81 2.58 0.69
C TYR A 186 -17.61 2.85 1.62
N PHE A 187 -16.49 3.30 1.07
CA PHE A 187 -15.24 3.51 1.81
C PHE A 187 -14.98 4.99 2.13
N HIS A 188 -15.59 5.95 1.43
CA HIS A 188 -15.23 7.37 1.49
C HIS A 188 -15.33 7.97 2.90
N GLU A 189 -16.35 7.60 3.67
CA GLU A 189 -16.56 8.12 5.03
C GLU A 189 -15.51 7.62 6.05
N THR A 190 -14.71 6.63 5.66
CA THR A 190 -13.71 5.96 6.51
C THR A 190 -12.27 6.22 6.07
N MET A 191 -12.06 7.05 5.05
CA MET A 191 -10.74 7.51 4.60
C MET A 191 -10.43 8.85 5.28
N LEU A 192 -9.79 8.79 6.45
CA LEU A 192 -9.65 9.93 7.35
C LEU A 192 -8.18 10.33 7.53
N THR A 193 -7.87 11.60 7.26
CA THR A 193 -6.50 12.17 7.34
C THR A 193 -5.89 12.13 8.75
N ASN A 194 -6.72 12.00 9.81
CA ASN A 194 -6.27 11.92 11.18
C ASN A 194 -5.99 10.49 11.66
N GLU A 195 -6.30 9.49 10.85
CA GLU A 195 -6.06 8.08 11.16
C GLU A 195 -4.76 7.57 10.55
N ARG A 196 -3.99 6.81 11.31
CA ARG A 196 -2.70 6.26 10.90
C ARG A 196 -2.19 5.23 11.90
N TRP A 197 -1.12 4.56 11.55
CA TRP A 197 -0.37 3.73 12.48
C TRP A 197 0.94 4.41 12.89
N SER A 198 1.30 4.30 14.17
CA SER A 198 2.52 4.87 14.75
C SER A 198 3.40 3.78 15.35
N THR A 199 4.70 3.90 15.15
CA THR A 199 5.71 3.03 15.78
C THR A 199 5.73 3.11 17.31
N LEU A 200 5.14 4.14 17.92
CA LEU A 200 5.11 4.32 19.36
C LEU A 200 3.82 3.84 20.01
N THR A 201 2.69 4.05 19.36
CA THR A 201 1.37 3.86 19.97
C THR A 201 0.48 2.86 19.25
N GLY A 202 0.91 2.33 18.09
CA GLY A 202 0.07 1.53 17.22
C GLY A 202 -0.97 2.38 16.50
N PRO A 203 -2.21 1.91 16.33
CA PRO A 203 -3.29 2.66 15.68
C PRO A 203 -3.58 4.01 16.36
N VAL A 204 -3.66 5.08 15.58
CA VAL A 204 -3.92 6.46 16.00
C VAL A 204 -5.18 6.98 15.29
N GLY A 205 -5.99 7.78 15.97
CA GLY A 205 -7.20 8.39 15.42
C GLY A 205 -8.43 7.51 15.48
N GLY A 206 -8.26 6.21 15.61
CA GLY A 206 -9.34 5.22 15.67
C GLY A 206 -8.82 3.79 15.62
N SER A 207 -9.72 2.84 15.57
CA SER A 207 -9.39 1.45 15.27
C SER A 207 -9.31 1.24 13.76
N PRO A 208 -8.48 0.29 13.28
CA PRO A 208 -8.46 -0.05 11.85
C PRO A 208 -9.85 -0.36 11.30
N HIS A 209 -10.18 0.25 10.15
CA HIS A 209 -11.37 -0.12 9.39
C HIS A 209 -11.15 -1.47 8.72
N VAL A 210 -12.19 -2.27 8.63
CA VAL A 210 -12.13 -3.61 8.02
C VAL A 210 -13.32 -3.83 7.11
N TYR A 211 -13.03 -4.31 5.91
CA TYR A 211 -14.03 -4.76 4.96
C TYR A 211 -13.78 -6.22 4.59
N GLN A 212 -14.83 -7.02 4.56
CA GLN A 212 -14.74 -8.37 4.02
C GLN A 212 -16.01 -8.75 3.27
N THR A 213 -15.83 -9.46 2.16
CA THR A 213 -16.95 -10.00 1.39
C THR A 213 -16.58 -11.32 0.71
N ARG A 214 -17.60 -12.05 0.29
CA ARG A 214 -17.43 -13.26 -0.52
C ARG A 214 -17.29 -12.89 -1.99
N LEU A 215 -16.45 -13.62 -2.71
CA LEU A 215 -16.27 -13.49 -4.14
C LEU A 215 -17.03 -14.61 -4.86
N GLU A 216 -17.78 -14.23 -5.87
CA GLU A 216 -18.52 -15.15 -6.74
C GLU A 216 -17.65 -15.52 -7.95
N TYR A 217 -17.79 -16.74 -8.43
CA TYR A 217 -17.07 -17.21 -9.61
C TYR A 217 -17.54 -16.48 -10.87
N GLY A 218 -16.57 -15.99 -11.66
CA GLY A 218 -16.86 -15.38 -12.96
C GLY A 218 -17.40 -13.94 -12.89
N LEU A 219 -17.42 -13.32 -11.72
CA LEU A 219 -17.78 -11.91 -11.57
C LEU A 219 -16.50 -11.06 -11.66
N PRO A 220 -16.36 -10.22 -12.69
CA PRO A 220 -15.17 -9.36 -12.80
C PRO A 220 -15.15 -8.31 -11.70
N MET A 221 -14.01 -8.21 -11.05
CA MET A 221 -13.76 -7.27 -9.97
C MET A 221 -12.48 -6.47 -10.26
N ARG A 222 -12.42 -5.23 -9.79
CA ARG A 222 -11.22 -4.38 -9.86
C ARG A 222 -11.06 -3.62 -8.56
N LEU A 223 -9.85 -3.63 -8.03
CA LEU A 223 -9.41 -2.84 -6.89
C LEU A 223 -8.28 -1.94 -7.34
N GLN A 224 -8.36 -0.65 -7.06
CA GLN A 224 -7.30 0.33 -7.35
C GLN A 224 -6.96 1.06 -6.05
N LEU A 225 -5.67 1.11 -5.75
CA LEU A 225 -5.11 1.77 -4.58
C LEU A 225 -4.03 2.75 -5.05
N TYR A 226 -3.99 3.94 -4.46
CA TYR A 226 -2.94 4.91 -4.71
C TYR A 226 -2.82 5.91 -3.56
N THR A 227 -1.64 6.48 -3.40
CA THR A 227 -1.35 7.54 -2.44
C THR A 227 -1.70 8.90 -3.03
N ASP A 228 -1.70 9.95 -2.21
CA ASP A 228 -2.12 11.30 -2.60
C ASP A 228 -1.21 11.94 -3.65
N GLY A 229 0.06 11.49 -3.80
CA GLY A 229 0.90 11.87 -4.93
C GLY A 229 0.33 11.57 -6.32
N LEU A 230 -0.82 10.86 -6.40
CA LEU A 230 -1.59 10.61 -7.62
C LEU A 230 -3.04 11.10 -7.51
N ASP A 231 -3.29 12.20 -6.83
CA ASP A 231 -4.64 12.77 -6.66
C ASP A 231 -5.29 13.20 -8.00
N ASP A 232 -4.51 13.41 -9.04
CA ASP A 232 -4.99 13.57 -10.43
C ASP A 232 -5.86 12.38 -10.91
N LEU A 233 -5.78 11.22 -10.27
CA LEU A 233 -6.67 10.09 -10.51
C LEU A 233 -8.06 10.24 -9.89
N ASP A 234 -8.24 11.09 -8.89
CA ASP A 234 -9.49 11.22 -8.14
C ASP A 234 -10.72 11.57 -9.03
N PRO A 235 -10.63 12.49 -10.01
CA PRO A 235 -11.76 12.80 -10.89
C PRO A 235 -12.03 11.75 -11.97
N ILE A 236 -11.09 10.83 -12.23
CA ILE A 236 -11.15 9.89 -13.35
C ILE A 236 -12.01 8.69 -12.95
N ARG A 237 -13.06 8.40 -13.75
CA ARG A 237 -13.99 7.30 -13.48
C ARG A 237 -13.76 6.06 -14.36
N GLU A 238 -13.04 6.21 -15.42
CA GLU A 238 -12.76 5.17 -16.41
C GLU A 238 -11.42 4.46 -16.11
N LEU A 239 -11.26 3.30 -16.74
CA LEU A 239 -9.98 2.58 -16.70
C LEU A 239 -8.99 3.30 -17.64
N LEU A 240 -7.94 3.86 -17.05
CA LEU A 240 -6.87 4.48 -17.82
C LEU A 240 -5.97 3.44 -18.50
N PRO A 241 -5.55 3.69 -19.75
CA PRO A 241 -4.45 2.98 -20.39
C PRO A 241 -3.13 3.16 -19.61
N ASP A 242 -2.22 2.21 -19.78
CA ASP A 242 -0.92 2.21 -19.08
C ASP A 242 -0.12 3.50 -19.40
N GLU A 243 -0.18 3.98 -20.64
CA GLU A 243 0.53 5.20 -21.05
C GLU A 243 0.04 6.44 -20.29
N GLN A 244 -1.26 6.53 -20.02
CA GLN A 244 -1.83 7.67 -19.30
C GLN A 244 -1.46 7.63 -17.82
N ILE A 245 -1.49 6.47 -17.18
CA ILE A 245 -1.03 6.33 -15.80
C ILE A 245 0.47 6.66 -15.70
N GLN A 246 1.27 6.20 -16.69
CA GLN A 246 2.69 6.51 -16.71
C GLN A 246 2.96 8.01 -16.88
N ILE A 247 2.14 8.74 -17.65
CA ILE A 247 2.25 10.20 -17.79
C ILE A 247 1.98 10.88 -16.44
N LEU A 248 1.01 10.43 -15.66
CA LEU A 248 0.77 10.96 -14.31
C LEU A 248 1.98 10.72 -13.39
N LEU A 249 2.54 9.51 -13.43
CA LEU A 249 3.75 9.16 -12.65
C LEU A 249 4.99 9.94 -13.08
N ASP A 250 5.14 10.24 -14.36
CA ASP A 250 6.25 11.04 -14.88
C ASP A 250 6.07 12.54 -14.57
N ALA A 251 4.84 12.99 -14.29
CA ALA A 251 4.43 14.36 -13.96
C ALA A 251 5.17 15.45 -14.78
N PRO A 252 5.15 15.39 -16.13
CA PRO A 252 6.00 16.22 -16.98
C PRO A 252 5.66 17.71 -16.91
N HIS A 253 4.45 18.07 -16.52
CA HIS A 253 3.98 19.46 -16.42
C HIS A 253 4.53 20.19 -15.21
N THR A 254 4.85 19.47 -14.13
CA THR A 254 5.43 20.01 -12.89
C THR A 254 6.95 19.79 -12.81
N GLY A 255 7.51 19.05 -13.78
CA GLY A 255 8.93 18.68 -13.78
C GLY A 255 9.25 17.48 -12.89
N GLY A 256 8.23 16.78 -12.41
CA GLY A 256 8.27 15.59 -11.58
C GLY A 256 7.14 15.59 -10.55
N LEU A 257 6.99 14.53 -9.81
CA LEU A 257 5.97 14.38 -8.77
C LEU A 257 6.17 15.40 -7.65
N GLU A 258 5.08 16.00 -7.18
CA GLU A 258 5.09 16.93 -6.04
C GLU A 258 5.20 16.15 -4.71
N ASP A 259 4.63 14.94 -4.63
CA ASP A 259 4.76 14.02 -3.51
C ASP A 259 5.13 12.62 -4.00
N ASP A 260 5.53 11.75 -3.07
CA ASP A 260 5.78 10.36 -3.39
C ASP A 260 4.50 9.68 -3.89
N ALA A 261 4.62 8.72 -4.80
CA ALA A 261 3.48 8.08 -5.43
C ALA A 261 3.61 6.55 -5.42
N ALA A 262 2.65 5.89 -4.83
CA ALA A 262 2.48 4.46 -4.90
C ALA A 262 1.16 4.11 -5.62
N PHE A 263 1.22 3.18 -6.56
CA PHE A 263 0.07 2.73 -7.34
C PHE A 263 -0.03 1.22 -7.38
N LEU A 264 -1.20 0.70 -7.14
CA LEU A 264 -1.52 -0.72 -7.28
C LEU A 264 -2.93 -0.89 -7.82
N GLU A 265 -3.08 -1.64 -8.89
CA GLU A 265 -4.38 -2.06 -9.39
C GLU A 265 -4.42 -3.57 -9.58
N LEU A 266 -5.49 -4.20 -9.09
CA LEU A 266 -5.75 -5.62 -9.18
C LEU A 266 -7.07 -5.86 -9.91
N GLN A 267 -7.05 -6.77 -10.89
CA GLN A 267 -8.25 -7.23 -11.58
C GLN A 267 -8.31 -8.77 -11.53
N TRP A 268 -9.50 -9.32 -11.36
CA TRP A 268 -9.72 -10.77 -11.33
C TRP A 268 -11.13 -11.20 -11.73
#